data_4872e7cc21c61952a1bb7e82679f0c52
#
_entry.id   4872e7cc21c61952a1bb7e82679f0c52
#
_cell.length_a   1.000
_cell.length_b   1.000
_cell.length_c   1.000
_cell.angle_alpha   90.00
_cell.angle_beta   90.00
_cell.angle_gamma   90.00
#
_symmetry.space_group_name_H-M   'P 1'
#
loop_
_entity.id
_entity.type
_entity.pdbx_description
1 polymer ?
#
loop_
_entity_poly.entity_id
_entity_poly.type
_entity_poly.pdbx_seq_one_letter_code
_entity_poly.pdbx_strand_id
1 'polypeptide(L)'
;MFHHWPYLGCRWVASVILVNVVVSFMFLRQVSMRHALNVLIICVVSLCAWLPMAPALAYDNPELLPDTQTSIIDLAKSLTSRQEEDLETQLNDFETETGWKLRVLTQYDQTPGRAVKDFWGLDDRSIMLVADPRGGNLLNFSVGDAVYDLLPRTFWIELQTRYGNQFFVRENGEDNSILSALESIEGCLRQGGCNVVPGLPQEQWVLTLITSVVGGIICGFAAHPRKPGQILAWQWVLIFSPLWGILFFAFGLGPVVTRTSDWLPLTRNVAGFLIGALVAYLTPAFGGPAPNSET
;
A
#
# COMPACT_ATOMS: atom_id res chain seq x y z
N MET A 1 51.00 -11.14 -32.02
CA MET A 1 50.84 -11.93 -33.28
C MET A 1 49.48 -12.59 -33.27
N PHE A 2 48.70 -12.24 -34.27
CA PHE A 2 47.48 -12.85 -34.83
C PHE A 2 46.19 -12.59 -34.08
N HIS A 3 45.40 -11.73 -34.56
CA HIS A 3 44.61 -11.42 -35.80
C HIS A 3 43.26 -12.09 -35.86
N HIS A 4 42.24 -11.19 -35.83
CA HIS A 4 41.08 -11.10 -36.74
C HIS A 4 40.29 -12.36 -37.09
N TRP A 5 39.05 -12.41 -36.71
CA TRP A 5 37.89 -12.58 -37.59
C TRP A 5 36.59 -12.47 -36.76
N PRO A 6 35.73 -11.54 -37.06
CA PRO A 6 34.30 -11.88 -37.08
C PRO A 6 33.42 -11.01 -38.01
N TYR A 7 33.83 -10.68 -39.22
CA TYR A 7 32.97 -9.83 -40.10
C TYR A 7 32.34 -10.52 -41.31
N LEU A 8 32.54 -11.81 -41.51
CA LEU A 8 31.99 -12.54 -42.68
C LEU A 8 30.63 -13.20 -42.45
N GLY A 9 30.20 -13.41 -41.21
CA GLY A 9 28.92 -14.07 -40.93
C GLY A 9 27.69 -13.19 -41.18
N CYS A 10 27.82 -11.87 -41.00
CA CYS A 10 26.67 -10.96 -41.04
C CYS A 10 26.17 -10.65 -42.47
N ARG A 11 27.02 -10.70 -43.48
CA ARG A 11 26.62 -10.42 -44.88
C ARG A 11 25.82 -11.56 -45.53
N TRP A 12 26.04 -12.79 -45.14
CA TRP A 12 25.32 -13.97 -45.68
C TRP A 12 23.90 -14.05 -45.11
N VAL A 13 23.72 -13.77 -43.85
CA VAL A 13 22.40 -13.80 -43.19
C VAL A 13 21.50 -12.72 -43.75
N ALA A 14 22.02 -11.51 -43.96
CA ALA A 14 21.26 -10.40 -44.56
C ALA A 14 20.82 -10.69 -45.99
N SER A 15 21.67 -11.37 -46.81
CA SER A 15 21.30 -11.71 -48.18
C SER A 15 20.23 -12.79 -48.28
N VAL A 16 20.24 -13.78 -47.39
CA VAL A 16 19.22 -14.85 -47.34
C VAL A 16 17.85 -14.30 -46.88
N ILE A 17 17.87 -13.36 -45.94
CA ILE A 17 16.64 -12.73 -45.48
C ILE A 17 16.05 -11.83 -46.57
N LEU A 18 16.88 -11.08 -47.30
CA LEU A 18 16.39 -10.19 -48.36
C LEU A 18 15.78 -10.99 -49.53
N VAL A 19 16.40 -12.14 -49.91
CA VAL A 19 15.88 -13.00 -50.99
C VAL A 19 14.54 -13.64 -50.57
N ASN A 20 14.38 -14.08 -49.34
CA ASN A 20 13.12 -14.65 -48.87
C ASN A 20 11.99 -13.59 -48.80
N VAL A 21 12.31 -12.37 -48.40
CA VAL A 21 11.32 -11.25 -48.37
C VAL A 21 10.88 -10.86 -49.79
N VAL A 22 11.81 -10.79 -50.75
CA VAL A 22 11.49 -10.44 -52.15
C VAL A 22 10.69 -11.55 -52.84
N VAL A 23 11.02 -12.83 -52.62
CA VAL A 23 10.25 -13.98 -53.14
C VAL A 23 8.84 -14.02 -52.53
N SER A 24 8.69 -13.71 -51.25
CA SER A 24 7.37 -13.61 -50.61
C SER A 24 6.54 -12.46 -51.16
N PHE A 25 7.17 -11.34 -51.52
CA PHE A 25 6.47 -10.19 -52.13
C PHE A 25 5.98 -10.49 -53.59
N MET A 26 6.70 -11.30 -54.38
CA MET A 26 6.26 -11.70 -55.70
C MET A 26 5.03 -12.65 -55.69
N PHE A 27 4.91 -13.49 -54.66
CA PHE A 27 3.75 -14.38 -54.49
C PHE A 27 2.50 -13.70 -53.98
N LEU A 28 2.63 -12.51 -53.35
CA LEU A 28 1.51 -11.77 -52.73
C LEU A 28 0.58 -11.06 -53.71
N ARG A 29 0.87 -11.09 -55.03
CA ARG A 29 0.03 -10.39 -56.05
C ARG A 29 -1.26 -11.11 -56.37
N GLN A 30 -1.50 -12.33 -55.87
CA GLN A 30 -2.71 -13.13 -56.11
C GLN A 30 -3.47 -13.58 -54.86
N VAL A 31 -3.07 -13.18 -53.65
CA VAL A 31 -3.66 -13.64 -52.41
C VAL A 31 -4.53 -12.54 -51.79
N SER A 32 -5.77 -12.92 -51.48
CA SER A 32 -6.74 -12.04 -50.79
C SER A 32 -6.11 -11.37 -49.60
N MET A 33 -6.43 -10.08 -49.34
CA MET A 33 -5.88 -9.22 -48.27
C MET A 33 -5.90 -9.90 -46.89
N ARG A 34 -6.85 -10.80 -46.59
CA ARG A 34 -6.92 -11.61 -45.38
C ARG A 34 -5.79 -12.62 -45.26
N HIS A 35 -5.34 -13.22 -46.31
CA HIS A 35 -4.22 -14.17 -46.30
C HIS A 35 -2.89 -13.43 -46.12
N ALA A 36 -2.72 -12.25 -46.71
CA ALA A 36 -1.54 -11.41 -46.52
C ALA A 36 -1.38 -10.96 -45.06
N LEU A 37 -2.50 -10.58 -44.42
CA LEU A 37 -2.50 -10.21 -43.01
C LEU A 37 -2.12 -11.39 -42.09
N ASN A 38 -2.65 -12.58 -42.36
CA ASN A 38 -2.33 -13.78 -41.58
C ASN A 38 -0.85 -14.18 -41.73
N VAL A 39 -0.28 -14.10 -42.92
CA VAL A 39 1.14 -14.37 -43.16
C VAL A 39 2.01 -13.33 -42.44
N LEU A 40 1.62 -12.06 -42.45
CA LEU A 40 2.33 -11.00 -41.71
C LEU A 40 2.31 -11.26 -40.20
N ILE A 41 1.16 -11.63 -39.65
CA ILE A 41 1.03 -11.96 -38.23
C ILE A 41 1.91 -13.18 -37.86
N ILE A 42 1.90 -14.23 -38.67
CA ILE A 42 2.72 -15.43 -38.44
C ILE A 42 4.22 -15.06 -38.51
N CYS A 43 4.64 -14.23 -39.47
CA CYS A 43 6.02 -13.78 -39.56
C CYS A 43 6.44 -12.94 -38.36
N VAL A 44 5.57 -12.02 -37.87
CA VAL A 44 5.85 -11.20 -36.68
C VAL A 44 5.94 -12.08 -35.44
N VAL A 45 5.02 -13.01 -35.24
CA VAL A 45 5.03 -13.94 -34.10
C VAL A 45 6.28 -14.85 -34.16
N SER A 46 6.65 -15.36 -35.34
CA SER A 46 7.87 -16.15 -35.52
C SER A 46 9.11 -15.32 -35.25
N LEU A 47 9.17 -14.06 -35.69
CA LEU A 47 10.30 -13.17 -35.41
C LEU A 47 10.43 -12.84 -33.93
N CYS A 48 9.31 -12.63 -33.24
CA CYS A 48 9.29 -12.42 -31.77
C CYS A 48 9.72 -13.68 -31.00
N ALA A 49 9.42 -14.88 -31.49
CA ALA A 49 9.83 -16.14 -30.88
C ALA A 49 11.34 -16.42 -31.01
N TRP A 50 12.01 -15.77 -31.98
CA TRP A 50 13.46 -15.90 -32.17
C TRP A 50 14.28 -14.79 -31.52
N LEU A 51 13.62 -13.80 -30.87
CA LEU A 51 14.36 -12.86 -30.05
C LEU A 51 14.94 -13.63 -28.86
N PRO A 52 16.28 -13.65 -28.70
CA PRO A 52 16.85 -14.26 -27.51
C PRO A 52 16.31 -13.49 -26.31
N MET A 53 15.44 -14.12 -25.51
CA MET A 53 15.18 -13.63 -24.17
C MET A 53 16.50 -13.73 -23.42
N ALA A 54 17.25 -12.63 -23.40
CA ALA A 54 18.39 -12.52 -22.52
C ALA A 54 17.86 -12.83 -21.11
N PRO A 55 18.41 -13.86 -20.43
CA PRO A 55 18.05 -14.06 -19.04
C PRO A 55 18.34 -12.73 -18.35
N ALA A 56 17.35 -12.19 -17.66
CA ALA A 56 17.57 -11.09 -16.74
C ALA A 56 18.52 -11.65 -15.68
N LEU A 57 19.81 -11.44 -15.84
CA LEU A 57 20.81 -11.76 -14.84
C LEU A 57 20.46 -10.85 -13.67
N ALA A 58 19.85 -11.43 -12.63
CA ALA A 58 19.75 -10.77 -11.35
C ALA A 58 21.21 -10.49 -10.95
N TYR A 59 21.57 -9.22 -10.92
CA TYR A 59 22.91 -8.80 -10.57
C TYR A 59 23.05 -8.98 -9.05
N ASP A 60 23.69 -10.07 -8.66
CA ASP A 60 24.02 -10.32 -7.26
C ASP A 60 25.39 -9.70 -6.98
N ASN A 61 25.44 -8.81 -6.00
CA ASN A 61 26.66 -8.14 -5.57
C ASN A 61 26.96 -8.45 -4.10
N PRO A 62 27.55 -9.60 -3.78
CA PRO A 62 27.84 -9.99 -2.42
C PRO A 62 28.91 -9.11 -1.74
N GLU A 63 29.67 -8.33 -2.49
CA GLU A 63 30.70 -7.41 -1.96
C GLU A 63 30.09 -6.25 -1.16
N LEU A 64 28.77 -6.00 -1.32
CA LEU A 64 28.04 -4.99 -0.55
C LEU A 64 27.54 -5.50 0.80
N LEU A 65 27.72 -6.79 1.08
CA LEU A 65 27.35 -7.36 2.38
C LEU A 65 28.46 -7.15 3.38
N PRO A 66 28.15 -6.85 4.65
CA PRO A 66 29.14 -6.71 5.72
C PRO A 66 29.78 -8.07 6.04
N ASP A 67 31.01 -8.05 6.56
CA ASP A 67 31.74 -9.27 6.98
C ASP A 67 31.09 -9.93 8.21
N THR A 68 30.39 -9.15 9.03
CA THR A 68 29.71 -9.61 10.24
C THR A 68 28.20 -9.63 10.02
N GLN A 69 27.53 -10.64 10.55
CA GLN A 69 26.09 -10.74 10.46
C GLN A 69 25.42 -9.65 11.31
N THR A 70 24.66 -8.76 10.66
CA THR A 70 23.88 -7.68 11.26
C THR A 70 22.42 -7.83 10.90
N SER A 71 21.51 -7.28 11.68
CA SER A 71 20.07 -7.26 11.35
C SER A 71 19.71 -6.16 10.37
N ILE A 72 20.63 -5.19 10.17
CA ILE A 72 20.44 -4.02 9.32
C ILE A 72 21.59 -3.90 8.33
N ILE A 73 21.28 -3.59 7.08
CA ILE A 73 22.23 -3.20 6.04
C ILE A 73 21.74 -1.88 5.43
N ASP A 74 22.33 -0.77 5.82
CA ASP A 74 21.94 0.59 5.40
C ASP A 74 22.85 1.12 4.28
N LEU A 75 22.63 0.65 3.02
CA LEU A 75 23.42 1.09 1.86
C LEU A 75 22.98 2.47 1.35
N ALA A 76 21.74 2.85 1.57
CA ALA A 76 21.20 4.15 1.15
C ALA A 76 21.53 5.26 2.16
N LYS A 77 22.00 4.91 3.37
CA LYS A 77 22.20 5.82 4.51
C LYS A 77 20.93 6.59 4.86
N SER A 78 19.81 5.87 4.83
CA SER A 78 18.50 6.39 5.21
C SER A 78 18.33 6.53 6.73
N LEU A 79 19.17 5.85 7.51
CA LEU A 79 19.18 5.92 8.97
C LEU A 79 20.40 6.70 9.47
N THR A 80 20.27 7.37 10.60
CA THR A 80 21.41 7.91 11.32
C THR A 80 22.14 6.78 12.05
N SER A 81 23.45 6.92 12.31
CA SER A 81 24.23 5.89 13.01
C SER A 81 23.64 5.50 14.37
N ARG A 82 23.00 6.46 15.06
CA ARG A 82 22.33 6.19 16.33
C ARG A 82 21.06 5.38 16.14
N GLN A 83 20.24 5.73 15.14
CA GLN A 83 19.03 4.96 14.81
C GLN A 83 19.38 3.54 14.37
N GLU A 84 20.47 3.35 13.64
CA GLU A 84 20.98 2.04 13.22
C GLU A 84 21.39 1.19 14.43
N GLU A 85 22.14 1.74 15.40
CA GLU A 85 22.56 1.04 16.63
C GLU A 85 21.37 0.70 17.53
N ASP A 86 20.46 1.67 17.75
CA ASP A 86 19.25 1.48 18.55
C ASP A 86 18.35 0.41 17.92
N LEU A 87 18.14 0.47 16.60
CA LEU A 87 17.31 -0.47 15.87
C LEU A 87 17.94 -1.87 15.79
N GLU A 88 19.26 -1.99 15.60
CA GLU A 88 19.97 -3.28 15.63
C GLU A 88 19.73 -4.00 16.96
N THR A 89 19.84 -3.27 18.07
CA THR A 89 19.57 -3.81 19.41
C THR A 89 18.10 -4.25 19.53
N GLN A 90 17.17 -3.39 19.10
CA GLN A 90 15.72 -3.68 19.13
C GLN A 90 15.35 -4.94 18.34
N LEU A 91 15.90 -5.09 17.12
CA LEU A 91 15.59 -6.23 16.26
C LEU A 91 16.17 -7.54 16.80
N ASN A 92 17.35 -7.51 17.43
CA ASN A 92 17.97 -8.67 18.05
C ASN A 92 17.20 -9.10 19.31
N ASP A 93 16.77 -8.15 20.14
CA ASP A 93 15.94 -8.39 21.31
C ASP A 93 14.59 -8.97 20.89
N PHE A 94 13.97 -8.41 19.84
CA PHE A 94 12.71 -8.89 19.28
C PHE A 94 12.81 -10.35 18.78
N GLU A 95 13.89 -10.68 18.07
CA GLU A 95 14.12 -12.06 17.62
C GLU A 95 14.30 -13.02 18.79
N THR A 96 15.05 -12.60 19.81
CA THR A 96 15.27 -13.41 21.03
C THR A 96 13.99 -13.64 21.82
N GLU A 97 13.12 -12.63 21.90
CA GLU A 97 11.85 -12.66 22.63
C GLU A 97 10.79 -13.51 21.90
N THR A 98 10.65 -13.32 20.59
CA THR A 98 9.52 -13.85 19.82
C THR A 98 9.88 -15.01 18.90
N GLY A 99 11.13 -15.14 18.52
CA GLY A 99 11.64 -16.06 17.52
C GLY A 99 11.27 -15.66 16.06
N TRP A 100 10.77 -14.45 15.84
CA TRP A 100 10.55 -13.88 14.50
C TRP A 100 11.78 -13.08 14.10
N LYS A 101 12.28 -13.31 12.88
CA LYS A 101 13.44 -12.61 12.34
C LYS A 101 12.98 -11.41 11.52
N LEU A 102 13.35 -10.22 11.94
CA LEU A 102 13.07 -8.99 11.22
C LEU A 102 14.39 -8.38 10.74
N ARG A 103 14.52 -8.14 9.44
CA ARG A 103 15.75 -7.66 8.78
C ARG A 103 15.45 -6.43 7.93
N VAL A 104 16.38 -5.50 7.88
CA VAL A 104 16.23 -4.23 7.17
C VAL A 104 17.35 -4.03 6.17
N LEU A 105 16.99 -3.84 4.91
CA LEU A 105 17.90 -3.43 3.85
C LEU A 105 17.44 -2.08 3.31
N THR A 106 18.30 -1.07 3.38
CA THR A 106 18.08 0.14 2.61
C THR A 106 18.98 0.13 1.39
N GLN A 107 18.47 0.51 0.25
CA GLN A 107 19.22 0.54 -1.00
C GLN A 107 18.78 1.69 -1.89
N TYR A 108 19.70 2.18 -2.75
CA TYR A 108 19.41 3.18 -3.75
C TYR A 108 20.00 2.78 -5.11
N ASP A 109 21.25 3.12 -5.38
CA ASP A 109 21.91 2.78 -6.66
C ASP A 109 22.54 1.38 -6.65
N GLN A 110 22.91 0.90 -5.47
CA GLN A 110 23.57 -0.37 -5.26
C GLN A 110 22.65 -1.33 -4.51
N THR A 111 22.60 -2.57 -4.96
CA THR A 111 21.81 -3.63 -4.34
C THR A 111 22.64 -4.92 -4.24
N PRO A 112 22.62 -5.62 -3.09
CA PRO A 112 23.24 -6.91 -2.96
C PRO A 112 22.49 -8.03 -3.70
N GLY A 113 21.29 -7.75 -4.22
CA GLY A 113 20.48 -8.72 -4.95
C GLY A 113 19.98 -9.86 -4.06
N ARG A 114 20.07 -11.10 -4.56
CA ARG A 114 19.62 -12.29 -3.81
C ARG A 114 20.58 -12.70 -2.70
N ALA A 115 21.85 -12.31 -2.81
CA ALA A 115 22.89 -12.68 -1.85
C ALA A 115 22.53 -12.28 -0.40
N VAL A 116 21.73 -11.22 -0.21
CA VAL A 116 21.26 -10.80 1.12
C VAL A 116 20.36 -11.84 1.79
N LYS A 117 19.58 -12.61 1.03
CA LYS A 117 18.70 -13.64 1.59
C LYS A 117 19.51 -14.81 2.17
N ASP A 118 20.56 -15.20 1.46
CA ASP A 118 21.47 -16.25 1.89
C ASP A 118 22.32 -15.78 3.08
N PHE A 119 22.76 -14.50 3.06
CA PHE A 119 23.50 -13.87 4.15
C PHE A 119 22.74 -13.89 5.48
N TRP A 120 21.43 -13.56 5.45
CA TRP A 120 20.58 -13.58 6.65
C TRP A 120 19.98 -14.95 6.97
N GLY A 121 20.10 -15.93 6.09
CA GLY A 121 19.48 -17.24 6.26
C GLY A 121 17.97 -17.12 6.49
N LEU A 122 17.28 -16.40 5.56
CA LEU A 122 15.85 -16.15 5.70
C LEU A 122 15.05 -17.45 5.56
N ASP A 123 14.10 -17.63 6.48
CA ASP A 123 13.23 -18.79 6.59
C ASP A 123 11.74 -18.39 6.60
N ASP A 124 10.85 -19.33 6.88
CA ASP A 124 9.39 -19.11 6.91
C ASP A 124 8.97 -18.13 8.02
N ARG A 125 9.81 -17.90 9.03
CA ARG A 125 9.58 -16.96 10.13
C ARG A 125 10.31 -15.63 9.97
N SER A 126 10.80 -15.36 8.80
CA SER A 126 11.62 -14.19 8.50
C SER A 126 10.82 -13.14 7.75
N ILE A 127 11.08 -11.88 8.06
CA ILE A 127 10.55 -10.70 7.38
C ILE A 127 11.74 -9.84 7.00
N MET A 128 11.88 -9.54 5.72
CA MET A 128 12.86 -8.60 5.21
C MET A 128 12.15 -7.36 4.67
N LEU A 129 12.40 -6.23 5.29
CA LEU A 129 12.01 -4.92 4.79
C LEU A 129 13.11 -4.41 3.85
N VAL A 130 12.73 -4.03 2.64
CA VAL A 130 13.61 -3.39 1.67
C VAL A 130 13.11 -1.96 1.44
N ALA A 131 13.89 -0.96 1.82
CA ALA A 131 13.62 0.43 1.54
C ALA A 131 14.35 0.84 0.25
N ASP A 132 13.57 1.13 -0.82
CA ASP A 132 14.09 1.54 -2.13
C ASP A 132 13.18 2.62 -2.74
N PRO A 133 13.61 3.89 -2.75
CA PRO A 133 12.79 5.00 -3.22
C PRO A 133 12.54 5.00 -4.73
N ARG A 134 13.26 4.18 -5.53
CA ARG A 134 13.14 4.14 -6.99
C ARG A 134 11.83 3.52 -7.48
N GLY A 135 11.20 2.67 -6.67
CA GLY A 135 10.02 1.89 -7.04
C GLY A 135 8.67 2.60 -6.92
N GLY A 136 8.63 3.87 -6.55
CA GLY A 136 7.38 4.62 -6.31
C GLY A 136 6.81 4.46 -4.91
N ASN A 137 6.97 3.30 -4.26
CA ASN A 137 6.82 3.07 -2.83
C ASN A 137 8.19 2.83 -2.24
N LEU A 138 8.50 3.50 -1.12
CA LEU A 138 9.77 3.31 -0.42
C LEU A 138 9.92 1.88 0.10
N LEU A 139 8.86 1.32 0.69
CA LEU A 139 8.89 0.06 1.42
C LEU A 139 8.44 -1.13 0.57
N ASN A 140 9.26 -2.17 0.54
CA ASN A 140 8.95 -3.46 -0.03
C ASN A 140 9.23 -4.56 1.00
N PHE A 141 8.44 -5.63 0.99
CA PHE A 141 8.56 -6.70 1.97
C PHE A 141 8.76 -8.06 1.30
N SER A 142 9.72 -8.83 1.81
CA SER A 142 9.83 -10.27 1.56
C SER A 142 9.48 -10.99 2.84
N VAL A 143 8.40 -11.77 2.81
CA VAL A 143 7.74 -12.32 4.00
C VAL A 143 7.71 -13.83 3.91
N GLY A 144 8.12 -14.50 4.97
CA GLY A 144 8.06 -15.95 5.10
C GLY A 144 6.63 -16.47 5.25
N ASP A 145 6.38 -17.71 4.85
CA ASP A 145 5.03 -18.26 4.78
C ASP A 145 4.34 -18.34 6.15
N ALA A 146 5.05 -18.68 7.23
CA ALA A 146 4.49 -18.72 8.57
C ALA A 146 4.03 -17.36 9.10
N VAL A 147 4.57 -16.26 8.59
CA VAL A 147 4.17 -14.90 8.98
C VAL A 147 2.78 -14.56 8.44
N TYR A 148 2.40 -15.08 7.25
CA TYR A 148 1.10 -14.80 6.66
C TYR A 148 -0.08 -15.35 7.46
N ASP A 149 0.14 -16.33 8.33
CA ASP A 149 -0.89 -16.85 9.24
C ASP A 149 -1.28 -15.82 10.32
N LEU A 150 -0.35 -14.92 10.68
CA LEU A 150 -0.54 -13.87 11.69
C LEU A 150 -0.79 -12.49 11.06
N LEU A 151 -0.12 -12.19 9.96
CA LEU A 151 -0.19 -10.92 9.24
C LEU A 151 -0.59 -11.19 7.78
N PRO A 152 -1.88 -11.14 7.43
CA PRO A 152 -2.38 -11.50 6.11
C PRO A 152 -1.88 -10.50 5.04
N ARG A 153 -1.99 -10.86 3.76
CA ARG A 153 -1.53 -10.02 2.64
C ARG A 153 -2.11 -8.61 2.65
N THR A 154 -3.33 -8.44 3.14
CA THR A 154 -3.98 -7.13 3.29
C THR A 154 -3.25 -6.22 4.25
N PHE A 155 -2.68 -6.75 5.32
CA PHE A 155 -1.84 -6.02 6.26
C PHE A 155 -0.61 -5.42 5.57
N TRP A 156 0.11 -6.20 4.76
CA TRP A 156 1.32 -5.74 4.05
C TRP A 156 1.02 -4.67 3.00
N ILE A 157 -0.08 -4.82 2.25
CA ILE A 157 -0.53 -3.80 1.29
C ILE A 157 -0.87 -2.49 2.02
N GLU A 158 -1.57 -2.58 3.14
CA GLU A 158 -1.90 -1.41 3.95
C GLU A 158 -0.66 -0.76 4.54
N LEU A 159 0.28 -1.55 5.06
CA LEU A 159 1.54 -1.07 5.63
C LEU A 159 2.37 -0.29 4.60
N GLN A 160 2.55 -0.86 3.40
CA GLN A 160 3.20 -0.18 2.28
C GLN A 160 2.49 1.12 1.89
N THR A 161 1.16 1.07 1.78
CA THR A 161 0.37 2.24 1.36
C THR A 161 0.41 3.33 2.43
N ARG A 162 0.45 2.97 3.71
CA ARG A 162 0.45 3.93 4.81
C ARG A 162 1.80 4.60 4.99
N TYR A 163 2.88 3.84 5.08
CA TYR A 163 4.21 4.36 5.43
C TYR A 163 5.16 4.48 4.24
N GLY A 164 5.00 3.66 3.19
CA GLY A 164 5.90 3.66 2.04
C GLY A 164 5.50 4.63 0.92
N ASN A 165 4.34 5.29 0.99
CA ASN A 165 3.91 6.22 -0.04
C ASN A 165 4.72 7.53 -0.03
N GLN A 166 4.87 8.15 -1.20
CA GLN A 166 5.70 9.34 -1.38
C GLN A 166 5.25 10.55 -0.54
N PHE A 167 3.97 10.66 -0.19
CA PHE A 167 3.46 11.76 0.63
C PHE A 167 3.95 11.61 2.06
N PHE A 168 3.79 10.41 2.65
CA PHE A 168 4.26 10.13 3.99
C PHE A 168 5.77 10.31 4.12
N VAL A 169 6.53 9.76 3.15
CA VAL A 169 8.00 9.88 3.11
C VAL A 169 8.45 11.33 3.00
N ARG A 170 7.77 12.16 2.19
CA ARG A 170 8.09 13.58 2.04
C ARG A 170 7.84 14.38 3.31
N GLU A 171 6.80 14.04 4.06
CA GLU A 171 6.41 14.75 5.28
C GLU A 171 7.21 14.30 6.51
N ASN A 172 7.54 13.01 6.59
CA ASN A 172 8.12 12.42 7.80
C ASN A 172 9.56 11.95 7.65
N GLY A 173 10.08 11.82 6.42
CA GLY A 173 11.40 11.27 6.12
C GLY A 173 11.38 9.75 5.87
N GLU A 174 12.48 9.25 5.25
CA GLU A 174 12.65 7.83 4.97
C GLU A 174 12.86 7.02 6.26
N ASP A 175 13.63 7.56 7.20
CA ASP A 175 13.89 6.98 8.50
C ASP A 175 12.60 6.73 9.28
N ASN A 176 11.74 7.73 9.43
CA ASN A 176 10.47 7.58 10.13
C ASN A 176 9.51 6.62 9.40
N SER A 177 9.57 6.56 8.08
CA SER A 177 8.82 5.58 7.28
C SER A 177 9.23 4.14 7.62
N ILE A 178 10.52 3.88 7.67
CA ILE A 178 11.10 2.57 8.04
C ILE A 178 10.73 2.23 9.48
N LEU A 179 11.02 3.13 10.44
CA LEU A 179 10.80 2.89 11.86
C LEU A 179 9.32 2.66 12.20
N SER A 180 8.40 3.47 11.63
CA SER A 180 6.96 3.31 11.88
C SER A 180 6.41 1.98 11.31
N ALA A 181 6.94 1.53 10.16
CA ALA A 181 6.56 0.25 9.61
C ALA A 181 7.04 -0.91 10.48
N LEU A 182 8.28 -0.86 10.97
CA LEU A 182 8.85 -1.87 11.86
C LEU A 182 8.10 -1.94 13.20
N GLU A 183 7.83 -0.79 13.82
CA GLU A 183 7.04 -0.71 15.07
C GLU A 183 5.66 -1.37 14.91
N SER A 184 5.00 -1.12 13.79
CA SER A 184 3.69 -1.75 13.49
C SER A 184 3.79 -3.26 13.34
N ILE A 185 4.84 -3.77 12.68
CA ILE A 185 5.08 -5.21 12.51
C ILE A 185 5.37 -5.86 13.86
N GLU A 186 6.31 -5.31 14.62
CA GLU A 186 6.69 -5.84 15.93
C GLU A 186 5.52 -5.86 16.91
N GLY A 187 4.78 -4.75 17.00
CA GLY A 187 3.61 -4.64 17.87
C GLY A 187 2.55 -5.69 17.55
N CYS A 188 2.30 -5.93 16.26
CA CYS A 188 1.36 -6.96 15.81
C CYS A 188 1.85 -8.38 16.11
N LEU A 189 3.11 -8.69 15.86
CA LEU A 189 3.65 -10.02 16.12
C LEU A 189 3.72 -10.35 17.62
N ARG A 190 4.03 -9.35 18.48
CA ARG A 190 3.97 -9.51 19.94
C ARG A 190 2.57 -9.79 20.47
N GLN A 191 1.53 -9.29 19.78
CA GLN A 191 0.13 -9.51 20.14
C GLN A 191 -0.47 -10.80 19.54
N GLY A 192 0.32 -11.57 18.79
CA GLY A 192 -0.14 -12.80 18.15
C GLY A 192 -0.83 -12.60 16.81
N GLY A 193 -0.65 -11.44 16.17
CA GLY A 193 -1.10 -11.14 14.81
C GLY A 193 -2.07 -9.96 14.71
N CYS A 194 -2.20 -9.41 13.51
CA CYS A 194 -3.13 -8.32 13.17
C CYS A 194 -3.72 -8.54 11.77
N ASN A 195 -5.02 -8.32 11.62
CA ASN A 195 -5.67 -8.34 10.32
C ASN A 195 -5.48 -7.03 9.54
N VAL A 196 -5.27 -5.93 10.24
CA VAL A 196 -5.10 -4.55 9.71
C VAL A 196 -3.97 -3.85 10.46
N VAL A 197 -3.35 -2.85 9.84
CA VAL A 197 -2.31 -2.05 10.49
C VAL A 197 -2.92 -1.23 11.64
N PRO A 198 -2.37 -1.33 12.87
CA PRO A 198 -2.85 -0.60 14.02
C PRO A 198 -2.81 0.92 13.83
N GLY A 199 -3.68 1.61 14.57
CA GLY A 199 -3.79 3.07 14.55
C GLY A 199 -4.62 3.60 13.37
N LEU A 200 -5.07 4.85 13.51
CA LEU A 200 -5.85 5.54 12.49
C LEU A 200 -4.93 6.45 11.66
N PRO A 201 -4.89 6.27 10.32
CA PRO A 201 -4.27 7.26 9.45
C PRO A 201 -4.93 8.64 9.65
N GLN A 202 -4.16 9.71 9.46
CA GLN A 202 -4.64 11.09 9.68
C GLN A 202 -5.88 11.40 8.86
N GLU A 203 -5.96 10.92 7.64
CA GLU A 203 -7.14 11.08 6.77
C GLU A 203 -8.38 10.40 7.34
N GLN A 204 -8.24 9.17 7.85
CA GLN A 204 -9.35 8.47 8.51
C GLN A 204 -9.71 9.11 9.84
N TRP A 205 -8.72 9.65 10.56
CA TRP A 205 -8.95 10.39 11.81
C TRP A 205 -9.86 11.60 11.60
N VAL A 206 -9.65 12.36 10.52
CA VAL A 206 -10.51 13.51 10.15
C VAL A 206 -11.85 13.03 9.59
N LEU A 207 -11.83 12.06 8.68
CA LEU A 207 -13.04 11.56 8.02
C LEU A 207 -14.05 10.96 9.01
N THR A 208 -13.59 10.18 9.98
CA THR A 208 -14.46 9.59 11.02
C THR A 208 -15.14 10.66 11.89
N LEU A 209 -14.46 11.77 12.17
CA LEU A 209 -15.06 12.91 12.87
C LEU A 209 -16.12 13.59 12.00
N ILE A 210 -15.80 13.90 10.75
CA ILE A 210 -16.72 14.56 9.82
C ILE A 210 -17.99 13.72 9.66
N THR A 211 -17.86 12.42 9.41
CA THR A 211 -19.02 11.53 9.24
C THR A 211 -19.85 11.41 10.50
N SER A 212 -19.22 11.44 11.69
CA SER A 212 -19.95 11.47 12.97
C SER A 212 -20.73 12.76 13.16
N VAL A 213 -20.12 13.92 12.88
CA VAL A 213 -20.80 15.23 12.99
C VAL A 213 -21.95 15.32 11.99
N VAL A 214 -21.75 14.94 10.73
CA VAL A 214 -22.81 14.95 9.70
C VAL A 214 -23.95 13.99 10.07
N GLY A 215 -23.63 12.78 10.54
CA GLY A 215 -24.61 11.84 11.05
C GLY A 215 -25.43 12.44 12.20
N GLY A 216 -24.77 13.14 13.13
CA GLY A 216 -25.42 13.88 14.23
C GLY A 216 -26.34 14.96 13.73
N ILE A 217 -25.90 15.80 12.79
CA ILE A 217 -26.72 16.86 12.18
C ILE A 217 -27.99 16.27 11.57
N ILE A 218 -27.90 15.20 10.79
CA ILE A 218 -29.06 14.54 10.17
C ILE A 218 -30.02 14.02 11.27
N CYS A 219 -29.46 13.38 12.32
CA CYS A 219 -30.24 12.88 13.43
C CYS A 219 -30.98 14.03 14.17
N GLY A 220 -30.30 15.16 14.43
CA GLY A 220 -30.86 16.34 15.07
C GLY A 220 -31.99 16.98 14.27
N PHE A 221 -31.83 17.14 12.95
CA PHE A 221 -32.91 17.61 12.07
C PHE A 221 -34.11 16.66 12.03
N ALA A 222 -33.83 15.34 12.01
CA ALA A 222 -34.90 14.36 12.08
C ALA A 222 -35.67 14.42 13.41
N ALA A 223 -34.97 14.70 14.49
CA ALA A 223 -35.52 14.81 15.85
C ALA A 223 -36.30 16.08 16.10
N HIS A 224 -36.13 17.15 15.30
CA HIS A 224 -36.70 18.45 15.50
C HIS A 224 -38.27 18.40 15.57
N PRO A 225 -38.92 19.05 16.58
CA PRO A 225 -40.37 19.05 16.75
C PRO A 225 -41.09 19.62 15.54
N ARG A 226 -42.14 18.97 15.09
CA ARG A 226 -42.95 19.40 13.91
C ARG A 226 -44.38 19.73 14.26
N LYS A 227 -44.80 19.43 15.49
CA LYS A 227 -46.15 19.70 15.99
C LYS A 227 -46.08 20.45 17.32
N PRO A 228 -47.04 21.34 17.61
CA PRO A 228 -47.13 22.01 18.92
C PRO A 228 -47.19 20.95 20.03
N GLY A 229 -46.37 21.12 21.07
CA GLY A 229 -46.29 20.23 22.23
C GLY A 229 -45.48 18.93 21.99
N GLN A 230 -44.91 18.76 20.83
CA GLN A 230 -44.00 17.62 20.55
C GLN A 230 -42.58 17.98 20.98
N ILE A 231 -41.98 17.17 21.85
CA ILE A 231 -40.57 17.35 22.26
C ILE A 231 -39.62 16.72 21.21
N LEU A 232 -39.97 15.54 20.70
CA LEU A 232 -39.11 14.78 19.79
C LEU A 232 -39.94 14.15 18.66
N ALA A 233 -39.55 14.36 17.42
CA ALA A 233 -40.18 13.74 16.25
C ALA A 233 -39.63 12.33 15.97
N TRP A 234 -39.79 11.37 16.92
CA TRP A 234 -39.17 10.05 16.89
C TRP A 234 -39.44 9.27 15.61
N GLN A 235 -40.59 9.43 14.97
CA GLN A 235 -40.94 8.79 13.72
C GLN A 235 -39.92 9.14 12.60
N TRP A 236 -39.52 10.41 12.54
CA TRP A 236 -38.56 10.89 11.58
C TRP A 236 -37.13 10.44 11.91
N VAL A 237 -36.78 10.35 13.19
CA VAL A 237 -35.51 9.77 13.64
C VAL A 237 -35.37 8.35 13.12
N LEU A 238 -36.44 7.53 13.20
CA LEU A 238 -36.44 6.16 12.69
C LEU A 238 -36.41 6.09 11.17
N ILE A 239 -37.16 6.95 10.45
CA ILE A 239 -37.15 6.99 9.01
C ILE A 239 -35.74 7.32 8.47
N PHE A 240 -35.06 8.27 9.09
CA PHE A 240 -33.70 8.67 8.72
C PHE A 240 -32.59 7.85 9.39
N SER A 241 -32.95 6.84 10.23
CA SER A 241 -31.96 6.03 10.94
C SER A 241 -30.97 5.27 10.03
N PRO A 242 -31.35 4.76 8.84
CA PRO A 242 -30.36 4.15 7.97
C PRO A 242 -29.26 5.14 7.53
N LEU A 243 -29.62 6.40 7.30
CA LEU A 243 -28.69 7.42 6.83
C LEU A 243 -27.71 7.87 7.93
N TRP A 244 -28.25 8.39 9.05
CA TRP A 244 -27.39 8.83 10.14
C TRP A 244 -26.70 7.65 10.85
N GLY A 245 -27.35 6.49 10.89
CA GLY A 245 -26.78 5.28 11.49
C GLY A 245 -25.56 4.76 10.70
N ILE A 246 -25.63 4.68 9.39
CA ILE A 246 -24.48 4.28 8.55
C ILE A 246 -23.34 5.29 8.73
N LEU A 247 -23.61 6.59 8.66
CA LEU A 247 -22.58 7.61 8.82
C LEU A 247 -21.90 7.54 10.19
N PHE A 248 -22.66 7.35 11.26
CA PHE A 248 -22.10 7.31 12.60
C PHE A 248 -21.49 5.96 12.96
N PHE A 249 -22.22 4.85 12.77
CA PHE A 249 -21.72 3.53 13.20
C PHE A 249 -20.71 2.94 12.22
N ALA A 250 -21.01 2.95 10.91
CA ALA A 250 -20.13 2.32 9.93
C ALA A 250 -18.90 3.17 9.59
N PHE A 251 -19.08 4.49 9.41
CA PHE A 251 -17.99 5.38 8.99
C PHE A 251 -17.41 6.21 10.15
N GLY A 252 -18.18 6.49 11.18
CA GLY A 252 -17.71 7.26 12.34
C GLY A 252 -17.02 6.39 13.39
N LEU A 253 -17.64 5.31 13.83
CA LEU A 253 -17.15 4.47 14.92
C LEU A 253 -16.44 3.20 14.43
N GLY A 254 -16.92 2.58 13.34
CA GLY A 254 -16.39 1.31 12.82
C GLY A 254 -14.87 1.30 12.63
N PRO A 255 -14.27 2.22 11.86
CA PRO A 255 -12.82 2.28 11.67
C PRO A 255 -12.06 2.53 12.98
N VAL A 256 -12.63 3.26 13.93
CA VAL A 256 -11.99 3.53 15.23
C VAL A 256 -11.89 2.25 16.05
N VAL A 257 -13.01 1.55 16.24
CA VAL A 257 -13.06 0.34 17.09
C VAL A 257 -12.24 -0.81 16.52
N THR A 258 -12.13 -0.89 15.17
CA THR A 258 -11.40 -1.98 14.52
C THR A 258 -9.89 -1.75 14.44
N ARG A 259 -9.40 -0.51 14.61
CA ARG A 259 -7.99 -0.14 14.36
C ARG A 259 -7.24 0.37 15.57
N THR A 260 -7.94 0.78 16.62
CA THR A 260 -7.29 1.30 17.84
C THR A 260 -8.06 0.90 19.08
N SER A 261 -7.32 0.66 20.16
CA SER A 261 -7.87 0.49 21.51
C SER A 261 -7.98 1.82 22.28
N ASP A 262 -7.54 2.93 21.67
CA ASP A 262 -7.55 4.23 22.30
C ASP A 262 -8.97 4.79 22.44
N TRP A 263 -9.28 5.32 23.62
CA TRP A 263 -10.58 5.92 23.91
C TRP A 263 -10.74 7.31 23.30
N LEU A 264 -9.65 8.02 23.04
CA LEU A 264 -9.69 9.42 22.57
C LEU A 264 -10.42 9.59 21.23
N PRO A 265 -10.13 8.81 20.16
CA PRO A 265 -10.88 8.93 18.90
C PRO A 265 -12.34 8.55 19.05
N LEU A 266 -12.65 7.55 19.89
CA LEU A 266 -14.02 7.10 20.14
C LEU A 266 -14.84 8.20 20.82
N THR A 267 -14.34 8.73 21.95
CA THR A 267 -15.03 9.81 22.71
C THR A 267 -15.19 11.08 21.87
N ARG A 268 -14.18 11.43 21.08
CA ARG A 268 -14.23 12.58 20.17
C ARG A 268 -15.35 12.42 19.13
N ASN A 269 -15.48 11.24 18.49
CA ASN A 269 -16.49 11.01 17.45
C ASN A 269 -17.91 10.96 18.04
N VAL A 270 -18.07 10.36 19.21
CA VAL A 270 -19.35 10.41 19.96
C VAL A 270 -19.71 11.84 20.34
N ALA A 271 -18.77 12.61 20.87
CA ALA A 271 -18.99 14.02 21.20
C ALA A 271 -19.35 14.84 19.94
N GLY A 272 -18.64 14.62 18.83
CA GLY A 272 -18.93 15.26 17.54
C GLY A 272 -20.35 14.97 17.05
N PHE A 273 -20.80 13.72 17.14
CA PHE A 273 -22.18 13.34 16.81
C PHE A 273 -23.20 14.06 17.70
N LEU A 274 -22.99 14.03 19.02
CA LEU A 274 -23.93 14.68 19.98
C LEU A 274 -23.98 16.18 19.78
N ILE A 275 -22.85 16.85 19.58
CA ILE A 275 -22.79 18.29 19.30
C ILE A 275 -23.51 18.60 17.99
N GLY A 276 -23.26 17.89 16.93
CA GLY A 276 -23.94 18.04 15.65
C GLY A 276 -25.46 17.86 15.77
N ALA A 277 -25.88 16.83 16.49
CA ALA A 277 -27.29 16.56 16.73
C ALA A 277 -27.97 17.70 17.57
N LEU A 278 -27.30 18.15 18.62
CA LEU A 278 -27.81 19.21 19.46
C LEU A 278 -27.93 20.54 18.70
N VAL A 279 -26.90 20.92 17.96
CA VAL A 279 -26.92 22.15 17.13
C VAL A 279 -28.06 22.08 16.11
N ALA A 280 -28.20 21.00 15.39
CA ALA A 280 -29.27 20.84 14.39
C ALA A 280 -30.67 20.81 15.00
N TYR A 281 -30.81 20.19 16.18
CA TYR A 281 -32.07 20.17 16.93
C TYR A 281 -32.50 21.56 17.42
N LEU A 282 -31.56 22.39 17.89
CA LEU A 282 -31.83 23.73 18.41
C LEU A 282 -31.95 24.79 17.32
N THR A 283 -31.56 24.50 16.08
CA THR A 283 -31.60 25.50 15.00
C THR A 283 -33.01 25.61 14.42
N PRO A 284 -33.68 26.77 14.48
CA PRO A 284 -35.07 26.95 14.04
C PRO A 284 -35.23 26.99 12.50
N ALA A 285 -34.16 26.81 11.74
CA ALA A 285 -34.10 27.08 10.30
C ALA A 285 -34.99 26.20 9.40
N PHE A 286 -35.58 25.11 9.91
CA PHE A 286 -36.32 24.13 9.09
C PHE A 286 -37.73 23.81 9.62
N GLY A 287 -38.55 24.82 9.93
CA GLY A 287 -40.00 24.60 9.99
C GLY A 287 -40.65 24.72 11.34
N GLY A 288 -40.23 25.63 12.17
CA GLY A 288 -41.17 26.15 13.18
C GLY A 288 -42.34 26.82 12.45
N PRO A 289 -43.62 26.60 12.86
CA PRO A 289 -44.71 27.42 12.37
C PRO A 289 -44.35 28.88 12.65
N ALA A 290 -44.51 29.74 11.62
CA ALA A 290 -44.34 31.18 11.80
C ALA A 290 -45.11 31.62 13.05
N PRO A 291 -44.54 32.46 13.94
CA PRO A 291 -45.31 32.99 15.04
C PRO A 291 -46.53 33.66 14.44
N ASN A 292 -47.71 33.15 14.80
CA ASN A 292 -48.97 33.76 14.40
C ASN A 292 -48.90 35.20 14.81
N SER A 293 -48.87 36.10 13.85
CA SER A 293 -49.21 37.49 14.04
C SER A 293 -50.68 37.54 14.38
N GLU A 294 -51.01 37.31 15.63
CA GLU A 294 -52.33 37.73 16.17
C GLU A 294 -52.35 39.26 16.21
N THR A 295 -53.02 39.81 15.22
CA THR A 295 -53.55 41.14 15.27
C THR A 295 -55.06 41.11 15.65
#